data_96976696a0e3c3f60a072f3aaabb149e
#
_entry.id   96976696a0e3c3f60a072f3aaabb149e
#
_cell.length_a   1.000
_cell.length_b   1.000
_cell.length_c   1.000
_cell.angle_alpha   90.00
_cell.angle_beta   90.00
_cell.angle_gamma   90.00
#
_symmetry.space_group_name_H-M   'P 1'
#
loop_
_entity.id
_entity.type
_entity.pdbx_description
1 polymer ?
#
loop_
_entity_poly.entity_id
_entity_poly.type
_entity_poly.pdbx_seq_one_letter_code
_entity_poly.pdbx_strand_id
1 'polypeptide(L)'
;MLMKDNLHDNTIDTYSHPRYIKDAREAMEEIVSSMAVEISQLEGDLVIPLSGGIQSTFTASIAAAAGVKADIVHVKRRGETFHGQESKNAHELAGFLKLPYRSIAVDDEDIIEHVKQSLNILSQHQEKYNITSKD
;
A
#
# COMPACT_ATOMS: atom_id res chain seq x y z
N MET A 1 20.48 -7.23 12.34
CA MET A 1 21.26 -7.45 13.55
C MET A 1 21.88 -6.20 14.16
N LEU A 2 22.26 -5.23 13.39
CA LEU A 2 22.65 -3.89 13.84
C LEU A 2 21.57 -3.11 14.60
N MET A 3 20.29 -3.38 14.33
CA MET A 3 19.17 -2.73 15.01
C MET A 3 19.00 -3.14 16.48
N LYS A 4 19.44 -4.34 16.89
CA LYS A 4 19.27 -4.79 18.27
C LYS A 4 20.21 -4.11 19.24
N ASP A 5 21.41 -3.84 18.82
CA ASP A 5 22.42 -3.23 19.69
C ASP A 5 22.19 -1.71 19.84
N ASN A 6 21.58 -1.08 18.84
CA ASN A 6 21.28 0.35 18.86
C ASN A 6 20.02 0.71 19.64
N LEU A 7 19.07 -0.21 19.79
CA LEU A 7 17.87 0.01 20.60
C LEU A 7 18.17 0.10 22.11
N HIS A 8 19.30 -0.44 22.55
CA HIS A 8 19.71 -0.37 23.94
C HIS A 8 20.48 0.91 24.31
N ASP A 9 21.05 1.58 23.32
CA ASP A 9 21.92 2.75 23.56
C ASP A 9 21.20 4.10 23.51
N ASN A 10 19.90 4.13 23.22
CA ASN A 10 19.11 5.37 23.11
C ASN A 10 19.73 6.47 22.22
N THR A 11 20.63 6.11 21.32
CA THR A 11 21.32 7.07 20.47
C THR A 11 20.58 7.21 19.15
N ILE A 12 19.59 8.12 19.14
CA ILE A 12 18.93 8.61 17.91
C ILE A 12 20.00 9.06 16.89
N ASP A 13 21.13 9.52 17.34
CA ASP A 13 22.27 9.95 16.52
C ASP A 13 22.85 8.86 15.62
N THR A 14 22.68 7.58 15.95
CA THR A 14 23.14 6.46 15.12
C THR A 14 22.38 6.40 13.79
N TYR A 15 21.10 6.79 13.77
CA TYR A 15 20.28 6.82 12.56
C TYR A 15 20.59 8.00 11.63
N SER A 16 21.20 9.04 12.15
CA SER A 16 21.63 10.20 11.37
C SER A 16 23.05 10.10 10.85
N HIS A 17 23.78 9.03 11.17
CA HIS A 17 25.14 8.81 10.68
C HIS A 17 25.16 8.67 9.15
N PRO A 18 26.04 9.42 8.42
CA PRO A 18 26.04 9.45 6.96
C PRO A 18 26.16 8.06 6.29
N ARG A 19 26.95 7.17 6.87
CA ARG A 19 27.09 5.81 6.39
C ARG A 19 25.79 5.02 6.50
N TYR A 20 25.10 5.15 7.63
CA TYR A 20 23.83 4.48 7.85
C TYR A 20 22.74 4.93 6.88
N ILE A 21 22.66 6.23 6.63
CA ILE A 21 21.73 6.79 5.65
C ILE A 21 22.04 6.30 4.24
N LYS A 22 23.30 6.20 3.88
CA LYS A 22 23.72 5.66 2.60
C LYS A 22 23.31 4.19 2.42
N ASP A 23 23.60 3.36 3.41
CA ASP A 23 23.25 1.94 3.39
C ASP A 23 21.74 1.71 3.32
N ALA A 24 20.95 2.51 4.06
CA ALA A 24 19.50 2.47 4.02
C ALA A 24 18.93 2.91 2.66
N ARG A 25 19.53 3.91 2.02
CA ARG A 25 19.15 4.37 0.69
C ARG A 25 19.43 3.31 -0.37
N GLU A 26 20.62 2.73 -0.36
CA GLU A 26 21.01 1.66 -1.27
C GLU A 26 20.09 0.45 -1.13
N ALA A 27 19.76 0.05 0.09
CA ALA A 27 18.81 -1.03 0.36
C ALA A 27 17.40 -0.70 -0.17
N MET A 28 16.95 0.54 -0.04
CA MET A 28 15.66 0.98 -0.57
C MET A 28 15.66 0.98 -2.11
N GLU A 29 16.72 1.43 -2.75
CA GLU A 29 16.87 1.42 -4.20
C GLU A 29 16.84 -0.02 -4.75
N GLU A 30 17.49 -0.95 -4.06
CA GLU A 30 17.45 -2.38 -4.39
C GLU A 30 16.03 -2.96 -4.29
N ILE A 31 15.31 -2.66 -3.21
CA ILE A 31 13.93 -3.10 -3.02
C ILE A 31 13.02 -2.54 -4.12
N VAL A 32 13.10 -1.25 -4.38
CA VAL A 32 12.30 -0.59 -5.43
C VAL A 32 12.58 -1.20 -6.80
N SER A 33 13.84 -1.43 -7.13
CA SER A 33 14.24 -2.04 -8.40
C SER A 33 13.71 -3.46 -8.54
N SER A 34 13.81 -4.26 -7.48
CA SER A 34 13.28 -5.64 -7.44
C SER A 34 11.77 -5.65 -7.63
N MET A 35 11.05 -4.80 -6.90
CA MET A 35 9.58 -4.68 -7.02
C MET A 35 9.16 -4.22 -8.43
N ALA A 36 9.88 -3.30 -9.03
CA ALA A 36 9.60 -2.83 -10.38
C ALA A 36 9.75 -3.96 -11.42
N VAL A 37 10.76 -4.80 -11.27
CA VAL A 37 10.95 -5.99 -12.11
C VAL A 37 9.78 -6.97 -11.93
N GLU A 38 9.42 -7.29 -10.70
CA GLU A 38 8.30 -8.21 -10.43
C GLU A 38 6.98 -7.69 -11.00
N ILE A 39 6.67 -6.41 -10.79
CA ILE A 39 5.45 -5.80 -11.32
C ILE A 39 5.44 -5.81 -12.85
N SER A 40 6.58 -5.57 -13.49
CA SER A 40 6.68 -5.56 -14.97
C SER A 40 6.42 -6.93 -15.60
N GLN A 41 6.52 -8.00 -14.82
CA GLN A 41 6.27 -9.37 -15.25
C GLN A 41 4.83 -9.82 -15.06
N LEU A 42 3.99 -9.01 -14.40
CA LEU A 42 2.58 -9.32 -14.20
C LEU A 42 1.82 -9.24 -15.53
N GLU A 43 1.04 -10.25 -15.81
CA GLU A 43 0.17 -10.31 -16.98
C GLU A 43 -1.28 -9.94 -16.60
N GLY A 44 -2.00 -9.35 -17.54
CA GLY A 44 -3.39 -8.98 -17.38
C GLY A 44 -3.61 -7.53 -17.00
N ASP A 45 -4.86 -7.19 -16.65
CA ASP A 45 -5.25 -5.84 -16.24
C ASP A 45 -4.82 -5.58 -14.79
N LEU A 46 -3.90 -4.66 -14.60
CA LEU A 46 -3.43 -4.29 -13.27
C LEU A 46 -4.28 -3.16 -12.72
N VAL A 47 -4.81 -3.36 -11.52
CA VAL A 47 -5.57 -2.36 -10.78
C VAL A 47 -4.85 -2.07 -9.46
N ILE A 48 -4.62 -0.79 -9.19
CA ILE A 48 -3.98 -0.34 -7.96
C ILE A 48 -4.97 0.45 -7.13
N PRO A 49 -5.38 -0.05 -5.96
CA PRO A 49 -6.19 0.75 -5.05
C PRO A 49 -5.35 1.86 -4.43
N LEU A 50 -5.80 3.10 -4.57
CA LEU A 50 -5.10 4.28 -4.08
C LEU A 50 -5.94 5.02 -3.05
N SER A 51 -5.52 4.97 -1.79
CA SER A 51 -6.19 5.68 -0.70
C SER A 51 -5.76 7.14 -0.56
N GLY A 52 -4.63 7.51 -1.14
CA GLY A 52 -3.96 8.80 -0.89
C GLY A 52 -2.97 8.77 0.27
N GLY A 53 -2.82 7.61 0.93
CA GLY A 53 -1.83 7.37 1.97
C GLY A 53 -0.47 6.96 1.40
N ILE A 54 0.56 6.95 2.26
CA ILE A 54 1.95 6.74 1.87
C ILE A 54 2.20 5.36 1.22
N GLN A 55 1.58 4.30 1.72
CA GLN A 55 1.81 2.95 1.21
C GLN A 55 1.25 2.76 -0.20
N SER A 56 0.01 3.19 -0.42
CA SER A 56 -0.61 3.12 -1.75
C SER A 56 0.05 4.05 -2.76
N THR A 57 0.54 5.21 -2.29
CA THR A 57 1.35 6.13 -3.08
C THR A 57 2.65 5.48 -3.54
N PHE A 58 3.33 4.80 -2.64
CA PHE A 58 4.57 4.09 -2.94
C PHE A 58 4.35 2.99 -4.01
N THR A 59 3.32 2.17 -3.84
CA THR A 59 2.96 1.12 -4.81
C THR A 59 2.65 1.68 -6.20
N ALA A 60 1.84 2.73 -6.27
CA ALA A 60 1.50 3.38 -7.54
C ALA A 60 2.73 4.00 -8.21
N SER A 61 3.63 4.59 -7.43
CA SER A 61 4.87 5.19 -7.93
C SER A 61 5.81 4.16 -8.52
N ILE A 62 5.95 2.98 -7.90
CA ILE A 62 6.76 1.88 -8.43
C ILE A 62 6.18 1.37 -9.75
N ALA A 63 4.86 1.17 -9.83
CA ALA A 63 4.21 0.72 -11.05
C ALA A 63 4.42 1.72 -12.21
N ALA A 64 4.29 3.00 -11.94
CA ALA A 64 4.56 4.05 -12.92
C ALA A 64 6.04 4.07 -13.36
N ALA A 65 6.96 3.95 -12.42
CA ALA A 65 8.40 3.89 -12.71
C ALA A 65 8.79 2.65 -13.50
N ALA A 66 8.11 1.53 -13.28
CA ALA A 66 8.29 0.30 -14.05
C ALA A 66 7.68 0.37 -15.47
N GLY A 67 6.97 1.44 -15.81
CA GLY A 67 6.30 1.61 -17.09
C GLY A 67 5.10 0.69 -17.30
N VAL A 68 4.54 0.18 -16.23
CA VAL A 68 3.41 -0.74 -16.26
C VAL A 68 2.11 0.04 -16.45
N LYS A 69 1.24 -0.45 -17.32
CA LYS A 69 -0.11 0.07 -17.44
C LYS A 69 -0.95 -0.42 -16.28
N ALA A 70 -1.44 0.49 -15.47
CA ALA A 70 -2.28 0.19 -14.33
C ALA A 70 -3.41 1.21 -14.21
N ASP A 71 -4.57 0.76 -13.83
CA ASP A 71 -5.70 1.63 -13.47
C ASP A 71 -5.66 1.96 -11.99
N ILE A 72 -5.70 3.22 -11.66
CA ILE A 72 -5.84 3.68 -10.27
C ILE A 72 -7.31 3.69 -9.90
N VAL A 73 -7.64 3.01 -8.82
CA VAL A 73 -9.00 2.99 -8.26
C VAL A 73 -9.00 3.56 -6.85
N HIS A 74 -9.78 4.61 -6.65
CA HIS A 74 -10.01 5.18 -5.33
C HIS A 74 -11.42 4.82 -4.84
N VAL A 75 -11.51 4.19 -3.68
CA VAL A 75 -12.78 3.86 -3.04
C VAL A 75 -13.11 4.91 -1.99
N LYS A 76 -14.26 5.51 -2.09
CA LYS A 76 -14.78 6.50 -1.14
C LYS A 76 -16.15 6.11 -0.63
N ARG A 77 -16.47 6.50 0.60
CA ARG A 77 -17.81 6.34 1.15
C ARG A 77 -18.75 7.42 0.59
N ARG A 78 -19.94 7.04 0.19
CA ARG A 78 -20.92 7.98 -0.32
C ARG A 78 -21.37 8.96 0.77
N GLY A 79 -21.43 10.24 0.43
CA GLY A 79 -21.85 11.29 1.36
C GLY A 79 -20.80 11.72 2.39
N GLU A 80 -19.61 11.13 2.39
CA GLU A 80 -18.56 11.49 3.33
C GLU A 80 -17.74 12.68 2.83
N THR A 81 -17.76 13.77 3.60
CA THR A 81 -16.93 14.95 3.34
C THR A 81 -15.55 14.84 3.99
N PHE A 82 -15.40 13.94 4.96
CA PHE A 82 -14.18 13.80 5.76
C PHE A 82 -12.97 13.30 4.96
N HIS A 83 -13.19 12.48 3.95
CA HIS A 83 -12.12 11.95 3.08
C HIS A 83 -11.92 12.76 1.78
N GLY A 84 -12.46 13.96 1.70
CA GLY A 84 -12.29 14.83 0.54
C GLY A 84 -10.85 15.12 0.19
N GLN A 85 -9.98 15.26 1.20
CA GLN A 85 -8.56 15.50 0.99
C GLN A 85 -7.84 14.26 0.45
N GLU A 86 -8.17 13.06 0.94
CA GLU A 86 -7.60 11.82 0.43
C GLU A 86 -7.99 11.57 -1.03
N SER A 87 -9.25 11.80 -1.38
CA SER A 87 -9.73 11.71 -2.75
C SER A 87 -9.02 12.68 -3.68
N LYS A 88 -8.79 13.91 -3.22
CA LYS A 88 -8.03 14.92 -3.94
C LYS A 88 -6.58 14.50 -4.15
N ASN A 89 -5.92 14.04 -3.09
CA ASN A 89 -4.54 13.57 -3.15
C ASN A 89 -4.39 12.39 -4.11
N ALA A 90 -5.30 11.42 -4.06
CA ALA A 90 -5.29 10.27 -4.95
C ALA A 90 -5.46 10.68 -6.42
N HIS A 91 -6.36 11.61 -6.71
CA HIS A 91 -6.58 12.12 -8.06
C HIS A 91 -5.35 12.90 -8.58
N GLU A 92 -4.80 13.79 -7.77
CA GLU A 92 -3.61 14.57 -8.13
C GLU A 92 -2.40 13.67 -8.37
N LEU A 93 -2.20 12.66 -7.53
CA LEU A 93 -1.11 11.70 -7.69
C LEU A 93 -1.26 10.88 -8.97
N ALA A 94 -2.45 10.37 -9.26
CA ALA A 94 -2.70 9.63 -10.48
C ALA A 94 -2.41 10.48 -11.73
N GLY A 95 -2.78 11.77 -11.71
CA GLY A 95 -2.46 12.73 -12.75
C GLY A 95 -0.95 12.97 -12.89
N PHE A 96 -0.24 13.10 -11.78
CA PHE A 96 1.21 13.24 -11.75
C PHE A 96 1.92 12.01 -12.32
N LEU A 97 1.46 10.83 -11.96
CA LEU A 97 2.00 9.56 -12.46
C LEU A 97 1.53 9.20 -13.88
N LYS A 98 0.61 9.98 -14.45
CA LYS A 98 -0.01 9.74 -15.77
C LYS A 98 -0.69 8.38 -15.87
N LEU A 99 -1.30 7.93 -14.79
CA LEU A 99 -2.08 6.70 -14.71
C LEU A 99 -3.58 7.01 -14.79
N PRO A 100 -4.37 6.18 -15.48
CA PRO A 100 -5.83 6.29 -15.47
C PRO A 100 -6.39 6.24 -14.05
N TYR A 101 -7.37 7.08 -13.76
CA TYR A 101 -7.98 7.19 -12.44
C TYR A 101 -9.49 7.05 -12.52
N ARG A 102 -10.05 6.26 -11.61
CA ARG A 102 -11.48 6.20 -11.36
C ARG A 102 -11.78 6.14 -9.87
N SER A 103 -12.90 6.71 -9.49
CA SER A 103 -13.41 6.70 -8.13
C SER A 103 -14.68 5.86 -8.05
N ILE A 104 -14.75 5.01 -7.04
CA ILE A 104 -15.91 4.18 -6.74
C ILE A 104 -16.50 4.67 -5.43
N ALA A 105 -17.78 5.04 -5.43
CA ALA A 105 -18.50 5.37 -4.20
C ALA A 105 -19.21 4.14 -3.68
N VAL A 106 -18.97 3.80 -2.40
CA VAL A 106 -19.62 2.70 -1.70
C VAL A 106 -20.56 3.21 -0.62
N ASP A 107 -21.66 2.51 -0.42
CA ASP A 107 -22.60 2.78 0.65
C ASP A 107 -22.29 1.97 1.91
N ASP A 108 -22.92 2.30 3.02
CA ASP A 108 -22.71 1.58 4.28
C ASP A 108 -23.13 0.12 4.18
N GLU A 109 -24.19 -0.15 3.45
CA GLU A 109 -24.68 -1.50 3.17
C GLU A 109 -23.63 -2.34 2.42
N ASP A 110 -22.95 -1.76 1.44
CA ASP A 110 -21.88 -2.42 0.68
C ASP A 110 -20.72 -2.78 1.60
N ILE A 111 -20.36 -1.86 2.51
CA ILE A 111 -19.28 -2.08 3.48
C ILE A 111 -19.64 -3.21 4.46
N ILE A 112 -20.86 -3.19 4.97
CA ILE A 112 -21.34 -4.22 5.91
C ILE A 112 -21.37 -5.59 5.23
N GLU A 113 -21.86 -5.67 4.01
CA GLU A 113 -21.88 -6.91 3.24
C GLU A 113 -20.47 -7.44 2.97
N HIS A 114 -19.55 -6.57 2.59
CA HIS A 114 -18.16 -6.94 2.39
C HIS A 114 -17.49 -7.46 3.67
N VAL A 115 -17.76 -6.84 4.82
CA VAL A 115 -17.26 -7.31 6.13
C VAL A 115 -17.80 -8.70 6.44
N LYS A 116 -19.10 -8.95 6.24
CA LYS A 116 -19.70 -10.27 6.44
C LYS A 116 -19.06 -11.35 5.56
N GLN A 117 -18.86 -11.05 4.29
CA GLN A 117 -18.19 -11.97 3.35
C GLN A 117 -16.75 -12.24 3.78
N SER A 118 -16.01 -11.24 4.20
CA SER A 118 -14.63 -11.38 4.69
C SER A 118 -14.56 -12.25 5.95
N LEU A 119 -15.48 -12.05 6.90
CA LEU A 119 -15.56 -12.86 8.11
C LEU A 119 -15.89 -14.33 7.79
N ASN A 120 -16.77 -14.58 6.82
CA ASN A 120 -17.08 -15.92 6.36
C ASN A 120 -15.85 -16.62 5.75
N ILE A 121 -15.10 -15.92 4.91
CA ILE A 121 -13.85 -16.45 4.32
C ILE A 121 -12.82 -16.75 5.42
N LEU A 122 -12.64 -15.85 6.39
CA LEU A 122 -11.72 -16.06 7.51
C LEU A 122 -12.13 -17.27 8.36
N SER A 123 -13.42 -17.45 8.62
CA SER A 123 -13.94 -18.62 9.35
C SER A 123 -13.59 -19.93 8.63
N GLN A 124 -13.80 -19.99 7.31
CA GLN A 124 -13.42 -21.14 6.51
C GLN A 124 -11.93 -21.42 6.54
N HIS A 125 -11.09 -20.37 6.55
CA HIS A 125 -9.64 -20.53 6.66
C HIS A 125 -9.20 -20.98 8.05
N GLN A 126 -9.87 -20.53 9.12
CA GLN A 126 -9.59 -21.00 10.47
C GLN A 126 -9.81 -22.50 10.60
N GLU A 127 -10.92 -22.99 10.09
CA GLU A 127 -11.22 -24.44 10.07
C GLU A 127 -10.18 -25.23 9.27
N LYS A 128 -9.81 -24.72 8.09
CA LYS A 128 -8.86 -25.40 7.21
C LYS A 128 -7.44 -25.49 7.78
N TYR A 129 -6.99 -24.46 8.50
CA TYR A 129 -5.62 -24.36 8.97
C TYR A 129 -5.47 -24.49 10.48
N ASN A 130 -6.53 -24.87 11.21
CA ASN A 130 -6.53 -24.96 12.67
C ASN A 130 -5.99 -23.70 13.36
N ILE A 131 -6.28 -22.54 12.80
CA ILE A 131 -5.90 -21.27 13.41
C ILE A 131 -6.83 -21.03 14.60
N THR A 132 -6.36 -21.34 15.80
CA THR A 132 -7.07 -20.98 17.02
C THR A 132 -6.74 -19.54 17.38
N SER A 133 -7.77 -18.69 17.56
CA SER A 133 -7.59 -17.43 18.26
C SER A 133 -7.11 -17.74 19.67
N LYS A 134 -5.92 -17.30 20.01
CA LYS A 134 -5.52 -17.25 21.43
C LYS A 134 -6.29 -16.08 22.02
N ASP A 135 -7.17 -16.39 22.96
CA ASP A 135 -7.84 -15.41 23.82
C ASP A 135 -6.82 -14.55 24.58
#